data_ae64d831f559e116e25403f66281273e
#
_entry.id   ae64d831f559e116e25403f66281273e
#
_cell.length_a   1.000
_cell.length_b   1.000
_cell.length_c   1.000
_cell.angle_alpha   90.00
_cell.angle_beta   90.00
_cell.angle_gamma   90.00
#
_symmetry.space_group_name_H-M   'P 1'
#
loop_
_entity.id
_entity.type
_entity.pdbx_description
1 polymer ?
#
loop_
_entity_poly.entity_id
_entity_poly.type
_entity_poly.pdbx_seq_one_letter_code
_entity_poly.pdbx_strand_id
1 'polypeptide(L)'
;MAAIRKNGGDDPDCTHGATLYADIRACLSGEIRAEDYVLQIGNGTLILRGAEGIGLCNRRGLDCELGRWAINTGPRNMISENLRRAGFSSGCWLLEIGVENGEELAKHTLNSHLGIMGGISLLGTTGLVRPYSHEAYIHTVRICVKSHFLSGGSTMVFCTGGRTKSGAELHLPQ
;
A
#
# COMPACT_ATOMS: atom_id res chain seq x y z
N MET A 1 -20.47 -6.94 -1.51
CA MET A 1 -19.17 -6.91 -2.21
C MET A 1 -19.28 -6.03 -3.46
N ALA A 2 -18.27 -5.23 -3.74
CA ALA A 2 -18.14 -4.41 -4.95
C ALA A 2 -16.73 -4.64 -5.52
N ALA A 3 -16.56 -4.51 -6.85
CA ALA A 3 -15.26 -4.66 -7.49
C ALA A 3 -15.08 -3.59 -8.58
N ILE A 4 -13.83 -3.21 -8.81
CA ILE A 4 -13.44 -2.27 -9.85
C ILE A 4 -12.15 -2.74 -10.53
N ARG A 5 -12.07 -2.58 -11.84
CA ARG A 5 -10.85 -2.83 -12.59
C ARG A 5 -10.01 -1.56 -12.66
N LYS A 6 -8.76 -1.64 -12.23
CA LYS A 6 -7.83 -0.51 -12.28
C LYS A 6 -7.51 -0.13 -13.73
N ASN A 7 -7.67 1.13 -14.04
CA ASN A 7 -7.24 1.70 -15.31
C ASN A 7 -6.03 2.60 -15.07
N GLY A 8 -4.85 2.16 -15.54
CA GLY A 8 -3.60 2.91 -15.44
C GLY A 8 -3.43 3.97 -16.53
N GLY A 9 -4.34 4.06 -17.50
CA GLY A 9 -4.17 4.94 -18.66
C GLY A 9 -2.89 4.59 -19.43
N ASP A 10 -2.10 5.59 -19.75
CA ASP A 10 -0.81 5.47 -20.45
C ASP A 10 0.38 5.22 -19.48
N ASP A 11 0.13 5.02 -18.18
CA ASP A 11 1.17 4.70 -17.22
C ASP A 11 1.61 3.24 -17.38
N PRO A 12 2.93 2.95 -17.51
CA PRO A 12 3.45 1.59 -17.62
C PRO A 12 3.41 0.85 -16.26
N ASP A 13 2.26 0.87 -15.60
CA ASP A 13 2.03 0.27 -14.30
C ASP A 13 1.65 -1.20 -14.45
N CYS A 14 2.45 -2.10 -13.87
CA CYS A 14 2.21 -3.55 -13.88
C CYS A 14 0.89 -3.95 -13.20
N THR A 15 0.27 -3.07 -12.42
CA THR A 15 -1.06 -3.28 -11.83
C THR A 15 -2.21 -2.78 -12.71
N HIS A 16 -1.94 -2.32 -13.95
CA HIS A 16 -2.99 -2.02 -14.91
C HIS A 16 -3.87 -3.24 -15.16
N GLY A 17 -5.18 -3.05 -15.12
CA GLY A 17 -6.16 -4.13 -15.32
C GLY A 17 -6.40 -5.02 -14.09
N ALA A 18 -5.70 -4.82 -12.98
CA ALA A 18 -5.96 -5.55 -11.74
C ALA A 18 -7.37 -5.28 -11.23
N THR A 19 -8.04 -6.32 -10.73
CA THR A 19 -9.36 -6.22 -10.10
C THR A 19 -9.19 -5.98 -8.60
N LEU A 20 -9.62 -4.82 -8.13
CA LEU A 20 -9.77 -4.54 -6.71
C LEU A 20 -11.19 -4.85 -6.30
N TYR A 21 -11.35 -5.52 -5.16
CA TYR A 21 -12.67 -5.76 -4.58
C TYR A 21 -12.74 -5.30 -3.13
N ALA A 22 -13.93 -4.98 -2.69
CA ALA A 22 -14.21 -4.60 -1.32
C ALA A 22 -15.52 -5.22 -0.85
N ASP A 23 -15.53 -5.72 0.38
CA ASP A 23 -16.71 -6.22 1.05
C ASP A 23 -16.89 -5.54 2.40
N ILE A 24 -18.09 -5.02 2.67
CA ILE A 24 -18.41 -4.37 3.94
C ILE A 24 -19.55 -5.09 4.64
N ARG A 25 -19.40 -5.31 5.93
CA ARG A 25 -20.44 -5.90 6.78
C ARG A 25 -20.41 -5.28 8.18
N ALA A 26 -21.54 -5.36 8.86
CA ALA A 26 -21.56 -5.09 10.30
C ALA A 26 -20.70 -6.12 11.04
N CYS A 27 -20.01 -5.68 12.07
CA CYS A 27 -19.15 -6.55 12.89
C CYS A 27 -19.34 -6.32 14.39
N LEU A 28 -18.91 -7.32 15.17
CA LEU A 28 -18.78 -7.21 16.60
C LEU A 28 -17.38 -6.73 16.97
N SER A 29 -17.25 -6.00 18.07
CA SER A 29 -15.98 -5.40 18.52
C SER A 29 -14.85 -6.41 18.81
N GLY A 30 -15.13 -7.70 18.89
CA GLY A 30 -14.15 -8.75 19.11
C GLY A 30 -13.47 -9.31 17.86
N GLU A 31 -13.81 -8.82 16.67
CA GLU A 31 -13.29 -9.35 15.40
C GLU A 31 -11.98 -8.70 14.94
N ILE A 32 -11.42 -7.77 15.71
CA ILE A 32 -10.19 -7.03 15.37
C ILE A 32 -8.97 -7.96 15.41
N ARG A 33 -8.15 -7.93 14.36
CA ARG A 33 -6.85 -8.59 14.26
C ARG A 33 -5.72 -7.60 14.48
N ALA A 34 -4.52 -8.08 14.80
CA ALA A 34 -3.35 -7.23 15.04
C ALA A 34 -2.96 -6.39 13.80
N GLU A 35 -3.20 -6.93 12.62
CA GLU A 35 -2.87 -6.31 11.33
C GLU A 35 -3.88 -5.25 10.88
N ASP A 36 -5.08 -5.23 11.48
CA ASP A 36 -6.19 -4.37 11.07
C ASP A 36 -5.95 -2.91 11.49
N TYR A 37 -6.45 -1.98 10.67
CA TYR A 37 -6.61 -0.59 11.10
C TYR A 37 -8.00 -0.39 11.70
N VAL A 38 -8.04 0.29 12.84
CA VAL A 38 -9.29 0.70 13.50
C VAL A 38 -9.42 2.19 13.33
N LEU A 39 -10.42 2.62 12.56
CA LEU A 39 -10.63 4.01 12.18
C LEU A 39 -11.96 4.51 12.74
N GLN A 40 -12.00 5.78 13.13
CA GLN A 40 -13.23 6.44 13.53
C GLN A 40 -13.96 7.00 12.31
N ILE A 41 -15.25 6.68 12.15
CA ILE A 41 -16.11 7.21 11.09
C ILE A 41 -17.38 7.80 11.70
N GLY A 42 -17.40 9.12 11.92
CA GLY A 42 -18.46 9.76 12.69
C GLY A 42 -18.50 9.23 14.12
N ASN A 43 -19.64 8.71 14.56
CA ASN A 43 -19.83 8.04 15.86
C ASN A 43 -19.62 6.52 15.80
N GLY A 44 -19.25 5.99 14.62
CA GLY A 44 -19.02 4.56 14.38
C GLY A 44 -17.54 4.22 14.30
N THR A 45 -17.27 2.92 14.24
CA THR A 45 -15.93 2.34 14.10
C THR A 45 -15.84 1.57 12.80
N LEU A 46 -14.77 1.76 12.07
CA LEU A 46 -14.41 0.99 10.88
C LEU A 46 -13.17 0.14 11.17
N ILE A 47 -13.32 -1.17 11.07
CA ILE A 47 -12.19 -2.09 11.00
C ILE A 47 -11.84 -2.25 9.52
N LEU A 48 -10.64 -1.80 9.13
CA LEU A 48 -10.15 -1.92 7.77
C LEU A 48 -9.10 -3.03 7.69
N ARG A 49 -9.38 -4.03 6.89
CA ARG A 49 -8.60 -5.26 6.74
C ARG A 49 -8.17 -5.46 5.29
N GLY A 50 -6.92 -5.84 5.10
CA GLY A 50 -6.47 -6.41 3.83
C GLY A 50 -6.96 -7.84 3.68
N ALA A 51 -7.45 -8.18 2.50
CA ALA A 51 -7.80 -9.54 2.09
C ALA A 51 -6.74 -10.06 1.10
N GLU A 52 -7.08 -11.11 0.35
CA GLU A 52 -6.19 -11.70 -0.65
C GLU A 52 -5.53 -10.64 -1.53
N GLY A 53 -4.22 -10.78 -1.75
CA GLY A 53 -3.44 -9.92 -2.62
C GLY A 53 -3.04 -8.56 -2.04
N ILE A 54 -3.42 -8.23 -0.79
CA ILE A 54 -2.90 -7.07 -0.07
C ILE A 54 -1.73 -7.52 0.82
N GLY A 55 -0.60 -6.82 0.68
CA GLY A 55 0.61 -7.14 1.43
C GLY A 55 0.59 -6.66 2.87
N LEU A 56 1.52 -7.18 3.67
CA LEU A 56 1.82 -6.74 5.03
C LEU A 56 3.10 -5.91 5.06
N CYS A 57 3.10 -4.85 5.84
CA CYS A 57 4.25 -3.99 6.05
C CYS A 57 5.25 -4.65 7.01
N ASN A 58 6.46 -4.96 6.53
CA ASN A 58 7.51 -5.64 7.27
C ASN A 58 8.73 -4.71 7.55
N ARG A 59 8.64 -3.42 7.22
CA ARG A 59 9.71 -2.44 7.46
C ARG A 59 9.19 -1.12 8.01
N ARG A 60 10.02 -0.45 8.77
CA ARG A 60 9.78 0.92 9.23
C ARG A 60 10.05 1.94 8.11
N GLY A 61 9.44 3.12 8.22
CA GLY A 61 9.67 4.23 7.31
C GLY A 61 8.74 4.30 6.11
N LEU A 62 7.85 3.31 5.95
CA LEU A 62 6.73 3.35 5.02
C LEU A 62 5.59 4.20 5.58
N ASP A 63 4.61 4.53 4.76
CA ASP A 63 3.38 5.21 5.19
C ASP A 63 2.36 4.23 5.83
N CYS A 64 2.51 2.93 5.61
CA CYS A 64 1.85 1.89 6.39
C CYS A 64 2.65 1.55 7.64
N GLU A 65 1.97 1.12 8.71
CA GLU A 65 2.59 0.77 9.99
C GLU A 65 3.18 -0.64 9.96
N LEU A 66 4.31 -0.82 10.65
CA LEU A 66 4.96 -2.14 10.80
C LEU A 66 3.98 -3.19 11.36
N GLY A 67 3.90 -4.33 10.71
CA GLY A 67 3.01 -5.45 11.06
C GLY A 67 1.55 -5.25 10.63
N ARG A 68 1.22 -4.15 9.94
CA ARG A 68 -0.12 -3.86 9.46
C ARG A 68 -0.25 -4.09 7.96
N TRP A 69 -1.49 -4.19 7.50
CA TRP A 69 -1.80 -4.23 6.07
C TRP A 69 -1.19 -3.04 5.34
N ALA A 70 -0.65 -3.26 4.16
CA ALA A 70 -0.03 -2.22 3.34
C ALA A 70 -1.07 -1.28 2.72
N ILE A 71 -1.85 -0.62 3.57
CA ILE A 71 -2.86 0.36 3.23
C ILE A 71 -2.41 1.71 3.77
N ASN A 72 -1.95 2.59 2.89
CA ASN A 72 -1.38 3.88 3.25
C ASN A 72 -2.43 4.85 3.83
N THR A 73 -1.96 5.90 4.49
CA THR A 73 -2.81 6.92 5.15
C THR A 73 -3.79 7.57 4.18
N GLY A 74 -3.35 7.90 2.96
CA GLY A 74 -4.21 8.50 1.93
C GLY A 74 -5.45 7.63 1.62
N PRO A 75 -5.28 6.38 1.18
CA PRO A 75 -6.39 5.44 0.99
C PRO A 75 -7.26 5.25 2.22
N ARG A 76 -6.67 5.12 3.43
CA ARG A 76 -7.45 4.99 4.68
C ARG A 76 -8.38 6.18 4.89
N ASN A 77 -7.88 7.39 4.68
CA ASN A 77 -8.68 8.61 4.81
C ASN A 77 -9.78 8.70 3.76
N MET A 78 -9.47 8.38 2.49
CA MET A 78 -10.46 8.38 1.42
C MET A 78 -11.58 7.36 1.69
N ILE A 79 -11.24 6.16 2.14
CA ILE A 79 -12.21 5.11 2.47
C ILE A 79 -13.11 5.59 3.60
N SER A 80 -12.54 6.08 4.70
CA SER A 80 -13.29 6.57 5.86
C SER A 80 -14.26 7.69 5.48
N GLU A 81 -13.81 8.66 4.67
CA GLU A 81 -14.63 9.78 4.27
C GLU A 81 -15.76 9.36 3.31
N ASN A 82 -15.49 8.47 2.36
CA ASN A 82 -16.51 7.98 1.45
C ASN A 82 -17.58 7.13 2.18
N LEU A 83 -17.16 6.27 3.11
CA LEU A 83 -18.11 5.50 3.92
C LEU A 83 -18.95 6.41 4.81
N ARG A 84 -18.34 7.44 5.42
CA ARG A 84 -19.07 8.43 6.20
C ARG A 84 -20.15 9.13 5.37
N ARG A 85 -19.82 9.53 4.13
CA ARG A 85 -20.78 10.15 3.18
C ARG A 85 -21.87 9.18 2.74
N ALA A 86 -21.56 7.89 2.66
CA ALA A 86 -22.52 6.84 2.31
C ALA A 86 -23.41 6.40 3.48
N GLY A 87 -23.30 7.04 4.65
CA GLY A 87 -24.17 6.78 5.79
C GLY A 87 -23.64 5.78 6.83
N PHE A 88 -22.43 5.27 6.67
CA PHE A 88 -21.80 4.33 7.62
C PHE A 88 -21.18 5.06 8.83
N SER A 89 -21.84 6.09 9.36
CA SER A 89 -21.30 6.96 10.41
C SER A 89 -21.62 6.52 11.83
N SER A 90 -22.23 5.36 12.02
CA SER A 90 -22.57 4.77 13.33
C SER A 90 -22.44 3.26 13.29
N GLY A 91 -22.28 2.62 14.45
CA GLY A 91 -22.10 1.17 14.57
C GLY A 91 -20.65 0.72 14.34
N CYS A 92 -20.46 -0.59 14.24
CA CYS A 92 -19.17 -1.21 13.95
C CYS A 92 -19.23 -1.89 12.57
N TRP A 93 -18.26 -1.55 11.71
CA TRP A 93 -18.18 -2.05 10.34
C TRP A 93 -16.83 -2.69 10.09
N LEU A 94 -16.82 -3.85 9.43
CA LEU A 94 -15.63 -4.46 8.88
C LEU A 94 -15.65 -4.26 7.37
N LEU A 95 -14.61 -3.63 6.84
CA LEU A 95 -14.34 -3.52 5.41
C LEU A 95 -13.10 -4.34 5.09
N GLU A 96 -13.26 -5.35 4.25
CA GLU A 96 -12.18 -6.15 3.68
C GLU A 96 -11.91 -5.69 2.25
N ILE A 97 -10.64 -5.41 1.93
CA ILE A 97 -10.21 -4.99 0.59
C ILE A 97 -9.18 -5.97 0.09
N GLY A 98 -9.37 -6.48 -1.12
CA GLY A 98 -8.43 -7.38 -1.76
C GLY A 98 -8.15 -7.01 -3.22
N VAL A 99 -7.17 -7.70 -3.79
CA VAL A 99 -6.78 -7.57 -5.19
C VAL A 99 -6.56 -8.96 -5.77
N GLU A 100 -7.30 -9.28 -6.82
CA GLU A 100 -7.12 -10.56 -7.51
C GLU A 100 -5.67 -10.71 -8.01
N ASN A 101 -5.07 -11.86 -7.72
CA ASN A 101 -3.68 -12.16 -8.07
C ASN A 101 -2.65 -11.13 -7.55
N GLY A 102 -2.96 -10.39 -6.47
CA GLY A 102 -2.12 -9.31 -5.98
C GLY A 102 -0.74 -9.77 -5.49
N GLU A 103 -0.59 -10.98 -5.00
CA GLU A 103 0.70 -11.55 -4.64
C GLU A 103 1.59 -11.76 -5.88
N GLU A 104 1.04 -12.25 -6.98
CA GLU A 104 1.78 -12.39 -8.23
C GLU A 104 2.13 -11.03 -8.83
N LEU A 105 1.19 -10.10 -8.83
CA LEU A 105 1.44 -8.72 -9.27
C LEU A 105 2.55 -8.05 -8.45
N ALA A 106 2.62 -8.31 -7.16
CA ALA A 106 3.63 -7.74 -6.27
C ALA A 106 5.06 -8.08 -6.69
N LYS A 107 5.29 -9.23 -7.32
CA LYS A 107 6.61 -9.65 -7.83
C LYS A 107 7.17 -8.71 -8.92
N HIS A 108 6.29 -8.00 -9.60
CA HIS A 108 6.62 -7.03 -10.65
C HIS A 108 6.66 -5.58 -10.13
N THR A 109 6.53 -5.38 -8.82
CA THR A 109 6.59 -4.07 -8.16
C THR A 109 7.83 -3.93 -7.29
N LEU A 110 8.04 -2.76 -6.70
CA LEU A 110 9.08 -2.53 -5.71
C LEU A 110 8.68 -2.99 -4.29
N ASN A 111 7.51 -3.57 -4.09
CA ASN A 111 6.96 -3.87 -2.77
C ASN A 111 7.89 -4.74 -1.92
N SER A 112 8.41 -5.83 -2.45
CA SER A 112 9.35 -6.71 -1.73
C SER A 112 10.62 -5.99 -1.29
N HIS A 113 11.18 -5.12 -2.14
CA HIS A 113 12.34 -4.30 -1.83
C HIS A 113 12.04 -3.26 -0.74
N LEU A 114 10.82 -2.74 -0.71
CA LEU A 114 10.34 -1.81 0.31
C LEU A 114 9.95 -2.51 1.62
N GLY A 115 9.87 -3.84 1.64
CA GLY A 115 9.46 -4.61 2.80
C GLY A 115 7.93 -4.73 2.93
N ILE A 116 7.23 -4.78 1.82
CA ILE A 116 5.82 -5.15 1.74
C ILE A 116 5.77 -6.59 1.21
N MET A 117 5.22 -7.50 2.00
CA MET A 117 5.25 -8.94 1.75
C MET A 117 3.85 -9.49 1.50
N GLY A 118 3.75 -10.49 0.62
CA GLY A 118 2.52 -11.25 0.39
C GLY A 118 1.46 -10.55 -0.46
N GLY A 119 1.77 -9.41 -1.08
CA GLY A 119 0.81 -8.71 -1.93
C GLY A 119 1.24 -7.30 -2.32
N ILE A 120 0.31 -6.58 -2.92
CA ILE A 120 0.51 -5.18 -3.29
C ILE A 120 0.12 -4.24 -2.14
N SER A 121 0.55 -2.98 -2.26
CA SER A 121 0.12 -1.90 -1.36
C SER A 121 -0.99 -1.05 -1.99
N LEU A 122 -1.92 -0.61 -1.17
CA LEU A 122 -2.87 0.45 -1.52
C LEU A 122 -2.25 1.80 -1.19
N LEU A 123 -2.00 2.59 -2.21
CA LEU A 123 -1.37 3.90 -2.09
C LEU A 123 -2.07 4.93 -2.99
N GLY A 124 -1.71 6.19 -2.82
CA GLY A 124 -2.27 7.31 -3.58
C GLY A 124 -3.11 8.24 -2.71
N THR A 125 -3.40 9.41 -3.27
CA THR A 125 -4.07 10.51 -2.54
C THR A 125 -5.40 10.92 -3.16
N THR A 126 -5.68 10.51 -4.39
CA THR A 126 -6.85 10.99 -5.14
C THR A 126 -7.70 9.86 -5.76
N GLY A 127 -7.21 8.63 -5.79
CA GLY A 127 -7.83 7.52 -6.53
C GLY A 127 -7.69 7.63 -8.06
N LEU A 128 -7.00 8.67 -8.56
CA LEU A 128 -6.71 8.87 -9.98
C LEU A 128 -5.24 8.60 -10.28
N VAL A 129 -4.96 7.85 -11.33
CA VAL A 129 -3.59 7.63 -11.81
C VAL A 129 -3.15 8.85 -12.63
N ARG A 130 -1.96 9.37 -12.30
CA ARG A 130 -1.28 10.40 -13.09
C ARG A 130 -0.02 9.77 -13.68
N PRO A 131 0.01 9.46 -14.99
CA PRO A 131 1.17 8.84 -15.62
C PRO A 131 2.40 9.74 -15.55
N TYR A 132 3.58 9.14 -15.42
CA TYR A 132 4.88 9.82 -15.41
C TYR A 132 5.03 10.93 -14.34
N SER A 133 4.44 10.76 -13.16
CA SER A 133 4.53 11.74 -12.08
C SER A 133 5.94 11.81 -11.48
N HIS A 134 6.65 12.92 -11.71
CA HIS A 134 7.95 13.20 -11.06
C HIS A 134 7.84 13.23 -9.53
N GLU A 135 6.74 13.73 -9.00
CA GLU A 135 6.48 13.77 -7.55
C GLU A 135 6.40 12.37 -6.96
N ALA A 136 5.69 11.45 -7.65
CA ALA A 136 5.61 10.06 -7.24
C ALA A 136 6.98 9.38 -7.27
N TYR A 137 7.79 9.66 -8.30
CA TYR A 137 9.15 9.14 -8.40
C TYR A 137 10.03 9.62 -7.23
N ILE A 138 10.08 10.93 -6.98
CA ILE A 138 10.84 11.51 -5.86
C ILE A 138 10.35 10.98 -4.52
N HIS A 139 9.04 10.82 -4.36
CA HIS A 139 8.45 10.24 -3.16
C HIS A 139 8.93 8.81 -2.93
N THR A 140 8.97 7.97 -3.96
CA THR A 140 9.50 6.60 -3.90
C THR A 140 10.96 6.58 -3.47
N VAL A 141 11.82 7.44 -4.05
CA VAL A 141 13.23 7.55 -3.66
C VAL A 141 13.36 7.92 -2.18
N ARG A 142 12.58 8.91 -1.71
CA ARG A 142 12.57 9.33 -0.29
C ARG A 142 12.16 8.18 0.63
N ILE A 143 11.16 7.40 0.27
CA ILE A 143 10.73 6.23 1.04
C ILE A 143 11.85 5.19 1.11
N CYS A 144 12.51 4.87 -0.01
CA CYS A 144 13.62 3.92 -0.05
C CYS A 144 14.76 4.36 0.89
N VAL A 145 15.16 5.63 0.82
CA VAL A 145 16.18 6.21 1.70
C VAL A 145 15.79 6.10 3.17
N LYS A 146 14.60 6.58 3.50
CA LYS A 146 14.09 6.58 4.88
C LYS A 146 13.99 5.16 5.44
N SER A 147 13.42 4.23 4.68
CA SER A 147 13.27 2.84 5.10
C SER A 147 14.62 2.16 5.32
N HIS A 148 15.60 2.41 4.44
CA HIS A 148 16.95 1.85 4.58
C HIS A 148 17.58 2.26 5.91
N PHE A 149 17.65 3.55 6.22
CA PHE A 149 18.28 4.04 7.45
C PHE A 149 17.50 3.64 8.71
N LEU A 150 16.17 3.66 8.69
CA LEU A 150 15.35 3.20 9.82
C LEU A 150 15.44 1.69 10.07
N SER A 151 15.89 0.93 9.07
CA SER A 151 16.15 -0.51 9.18
C SER A 151 17.60 -0.85 9.57
N GLY A 152 18.39 0.16 9.93
CA GLY A 152 19.78 -0.01 10.39
C GLY A 152 20.84 0.08 9.28
N GLY A 153 20.45 0.40 8.06
CA GLY A 153 21.39 0.63 6.96
C GLY A 153 22.25 1.89 7.22
N SER A 154 23.54 1.82 6.90
CA SER A 154 24.49 2.92 7.08
C SER A 154 24.93 3.58 5.78
N THR A 155 24.79 2.88 4.66
CA THR A 155 25.29 3.35 3.36
C THR A 155 24.25 3.12 2.28
N MET A 156 24.04 4.09 1.40
CA MET A 156 23.18 3.98 0.24
C MET A 156 23.90 4.49 -1.00
N VAL A 157 23.77 3.75 -2.10
CA VAL A 157 24.36 4.13 -3.38
C VAL A 157 23.25 4.45 -4.39
N PHE A 158 23.38 5.60 -5.03
CA PHE A 158 22.47 6.03 -6.09
C PHE A 158 23.12 5.77 -7.45
N CYS A 159 22.40 5.06 -8.30
CA CYS A 159 22.84 4.75 -9.66
C CYS A 159 21.85 5.29 -10.68
N THR A 160 22.33 5.93 -11.74
CA THR A 160 21.50 6.53 -12.79
C THR A 160 21.13 5.56 -13.93
N GLY A 161 21.59 4.31 -13.84
CA GLY A 161 21.28 3.29 -14.84
C GLY A 161 22.06 1.99 -14.61
N GLY A 162 21.80 0.99 -15.46
CA GLY A 162 22.36 -0.36 -15.29
C GLY A 162 23.88 -0.40 -15.30
N ARG A 163 24.57 0.38 -16.15
CA ARG A 163 26.03 0.43 -16.19
C ARG A 163 26.65 0.97 -14.89
N THR A 164 26.06 2.01 -14.33
CA THR A 164 26.52 2.58 -13.04
C THR A 164 26.19 1.64 -11.88
N LYS A 165 25.08 0.91 -11.94
CA LYS A 165 24.74 -0.14 -10.97
C LYS A 165 25.78 -1.25 -10.96
N SER A 166 26.10 -1.84 -12.13
CA SER A 166 27.11 -2.91 -12.24
C SER A 166 28.51 -2.45 -11.79
N GLY A 167 28.87 -1.19 -12.09
CA GLY A 167 30.12 -0.61 -11.62
C GLY A 167 30.17 -0.45 -10.10
N ALA A 168 29.06 -0.03 -9.48
CA ALA A 168 28.95 0.12 -8.03
C ALA A 168 29.02 -1.25 -7.31
N GLU A 169 28.34 -2.28 -7.83
CA GLU A 169 28.36 -3.64 -7.28
C GLU A 169 29.76 -4.26 -7.20
N LEU A 170 30.68 -3.86 -8.12
CA LEU A 170 32.07 -4.32 -8.13
C LEU A 170 32.93 -3.68 -7.02
N HIS A 171 32.52 -2.55 -6.47
CA HIS A 171 33.29 -1.77 -5.49
C HIS A 171 32.66 -1.69 -4.10
N LEU A 172 31.47 -2.26 -3.91
CA LEU A 172 30.83 -2.31 -2.60
C LEU A 172 31.24 -3.58 -1.85
N PRO A 173 31.53 -3.51 -0.54
CA PRO A 173 31.72 -4.69 0.28
C PRO A 173 30.41 -5.51 0.30
N GLN A 174 30.55 -6.83 0.17
CA GLN A 174 29.45 -7.79 0.31
C GLN A 174 28.94 -7.87 1.74
#